data_9a6cf39bb5d4ee6fc358b21dee476245
#
_entry.id   9a6cf39bb5d4ee6fc358b21dee476245
#
_cell.length_a   1.000
_cell.length_b   1.000
_cell.length_c   1.000
_cell.angle_alpha   90.00
_cell.angle_beta   90.00
_cell.angle_gamma   90.00
#
_symmetry.space_group_name_H-M   'P 1'
#
loop_
_entity.id
_entity.type
_entity.pdbx_description
1 polymer ?
#
loop_
_entity_poly.entity_id
_entity_poly.type
_entity_poly.pdbx_seq_one_letter_code
_entity_poly.pdbx_strand_id
1 'polypeptide(L)'
;MSEFGKLNLDAIGQEDSRVNSDNTSSFMDQFVPMPKPNPGQTGVITVRILPPLKGHGLYEYTRIHNINGRKVHDPKRLEKGKWDKTPNPIYDYYNSLWREADKAEKSGDKNKAERFKAEARSIKPIERYYYNVIIRKMTDAEGNTLTNVGPRILSVGKTLHKMIVRAIVGDDVEEALGDITDPKTGYDFNI
;
A
#
# COMPACT_ATOMS: atom_id res chain seq x y z
N MET A 1 -31.49 5.71 40.83
CA MET A 1 -31.97 5.47 39.43
C MET A 1 -31.00 6.20 38.53
N SER A 2 -30.15 5.46 37.80
CA SER A 2 -29.21 6.05 36.85
C SER A 2 -30.00 6.52 35.63
N GLU A 3 -30.02 7.83 35.37
CA GLU A 3 -30.52 8.36 34.10
C GLU A 3 -29.58 7.88 32.99
N PHE A 4 -30.03 6.94 32.19
CA PHE A 4 -29.40 6.66 30.91
C PHE A 4 -29.50 7.93 30.06
N GLY A 5 -28.36 8.42 29.56
CA GLY A 5 -28.29 9.62 28.74
C GLY A 5 -29.27 9.53 27.56
N LYS A 6 -30.02 10.62 27.32
CA LYS A 6 -30.90 10.73 26.16
C LYS A 6 -30.10 10.64 24.90
N LEU A 7 -30.55 9.81 23.96
CA LEU A 7 -29.96 9.68 22.63
C LEU A 7 -30.02 11.05 21.93
N ASN A 8 -28.89 11.59 21.51
CA ASN A 8 -28.86 12.84 20.76
C ASN A 8 -29.05 12.54 19.26
N LEU A 9 -30.30 12.61 18.81
CA LEU A 9 -30.71 12.30 17.44
C LEU A 9 -30.10 13.28 16.43
N ASP A 10 -29.87 14.54 16.83
CA ASP A 10 -29.23 15.53 15.93
C ASP A 10 -27.77 15.21 15.68
N ALA A 11 -27.03 14.76 16.71
CA ALA A 11 -25.66 14.30 16.55
C ALA A 11 -25.57 13.06 15.65
N ILE A 12 -26.53 12.13 15.79
CA ILE A 12 -26.60 10.93 14.94
C ILE A 12 -26.94 11.33 13.49
N GLY A 13 -27.88 12.25 13.29
CA GLY A 13 -28.24 12.74 11.95
C GLY A 13 -27.08 13.47 11.26
N GLN A 14 -26.28 14.22 12.01
CA GLN A 14 -25.05 14.86 11.48
C GLN A 14 -23.99 13.83 11.12
N GLU A 15 -23.80 12.79 11.94
CA GLU A 15 -22.88 11.68 11.67
C GLU A 15 -23.33 10.89 10.43
N ASP A 16 -24.63 10.59 10.30
CA ASP A 16 -25.20 9.92 9.14
C ASP A 16 -25.03 10.76 7.85
N SER A 17 -25.27 12.07 7.93
CA SER A 17 -25.03 12.99 6.81
C SER A 17 -23.54 13.05 6.42
N ARG A 18 -22.62 12.93 7.38
CA ARG A 18 -21.17 12.89 7.14
C ARG A 18 -20.72 11.57 6.53
N VAL A 19 -21.33 10.46 6.93
CA VAL A 19 -21.04 9.12 6.39
C VAL A 19 -21.63 8.95 4.99
N ASN A 20 -22.82 9.50 4.74
CA ASN A 20 -23.54 9.41 3.46
C ASN A 20 -23.16 10.53 2.47
N SER A 21 -22.43 11.58 2.90
CA SER A 21 -21.83 12.49 1.93
C SER A 21 -20.87 11.70 1.07
N ASP A 22 -21.06 11.73 -0.26
CA ASP A 22 -20.26 11.04 -1.27
C ASP A 22 -18.78 11.48 -1.27
N ASN A 23 -18.10 11.26 -0.15
CA ASN A 23 -16.68 11.53 0.06
C ASN A 23 -15.79 10.38 -0.42
N THR A 24 -16.27 9.54 -1.36
CA THR A 24 -15.44 8.54 -2.03
C THR A 24 -14.30 9.18 -2.82
N SER A 25 -14.47 10.41 -3.31
CA SER A 25 -13.39 11.19 -3.91
C SER A 25 -12.28 11.50 -2.91
N SER A 26 -12.61 11.88 -1.68
CA SER A 26 -11.64 12.39 -0.70
C SER A 26 -10.62 11.33 -0.24
N PHE A 27 -10.97 10.05 -0.17
CA PHE A 27 -10.03 8.99 0.21
C PHE A 27 -9.01 8.71 -0.89
N MET A 28 -9.46 8.62 -2.14
CA MET A 28 -8.55 8.38 -3.29
C MET A 28 -7.64 9.58 -3.54
N ASP A 29 -8.09 10.79 -3.24
CA ASP A 29 -7.30 12.03 -3.36
C ASP A 29 -6.14 12.10 -2.36
N GLN A 30 -6.15 11.27 -1.32
CA GLN A 30 -5.03 11.14 -0.39
C GLN A 30 -3.84 10.41 -0.99
N PHE A 31 -4.04 9.65 -2.07
CA PHE A 31 -2.96 8.93 -2.72
C PHE A 31 -2.31 9.75 -3.83
N VAL A 32 -1.03 9.46 -4.06
CA VAL A 32 -0.32 9.96 -5.25
C VAL A 32 -0.99 9.32 -6.48
N PRO A 33 -1.56 10.12 -7.38
CA PRO A 33 -2.10 9.58 -8.63
C PRO A 33 -0.94 9.13 -9.51
N MET A 34 -0.82 7.80 -9.71
CA MET A 34 0.23 7.27 -10.57
C MET A 34 -0.09 7.62 -12.03
N PRO A 35 0.86 8.20 -12.77
CA PRO A 35 0.64 8.56 -14.17
C PRO A 35 0.31 7.31 -14.98
N LYS A 36 -0.63 7.45 -15.89
CA LYS A 36 -0.94 6.44 -16.92
C LYS A 36 -0.48 7.01 -18.24
N PRO A 37 0.80 6.91 -18.57
CA PRO A 37 1.31 7.45 -19.82
C PRO A 37 0.69 6.73 -21.01
N ASN A 38 0.48 7.46 -22.12
CA ASN A 38 0.13 6.85 -23.37
C ASN A 38 1.22 5.87 -23.83
N PRO A 39 0.91 4.87 -24.67
CA PRO A 39 1.92 3.96 -25.20
C PRO A 39 3.11 4.73 -25.80
N GLY A 40 4.31 4.44 -25.32
CA GLY A 40 5.55 5.11 -25.75
C GLY A 40 5.91 6.38 -24.96
N GLN A 41 5.12 6.78 -23.98
CA GLN A 41 5.44 7.88 -23.07
C GLN A 41 5.74 7.36 -21.66
N THR A 42 6.68 8.01 -20.98
CA THR A 42 6.94 7.78 -19.55
C THR A 42 6.35 8.93 -18.74
N GLY A 43 5.43 8.60 -17.82
CA GLY A 43 5.00 9.57 -16.83
C GLY A 43 6.03 9.64 -15.70
N VAL A 44 6.42 10.83 -15.31
CA VAL A 44 7.34 11.04 -14.18
C VAL A 44 6.67 11.85 -13.10
N ILE A 45 6.74 11.36 -11.87
CA ILE A 45 6.36 12.12 -10.67
C ILE A 45 7.60 12.35 -9.83
N THR A 46 7.84 13.61 -9.47
CA THR A 46 8.87 13.97 -8.51
C THR A 46 8.23 14.09 -7.12
N VAL A 47 8.69 13.32 -6.15
CA VAL A 47 8.17 13.31 -4.79
C VAL A 47 9.27 13.54 -3.77
N ARG A 48 8.94 14.22 -2.66
CA ARG A 48 9.73 14.30 -1.44
C ARG A 48 9.10 13.40 -0.39
N ILE A 49 9.85 12.43 0.15
CA ILE A 49 9.41 11.62 1.28
C ILE A 49 9.47 12.47 2.55
N LEU A 50 8.40 12.44 3.32
CA LEU A 50 8.29 13.21 4.56
C LEU A 50 8.90 12.43 5.75
N PRO A 51 9.41 13.14 6.76
CA PRO A 51 9.89 12.48 7.97
C PRO A 51 8.76 11.71 8.66
N PRO A 52 9.08 10.59 9.34
CA PRO A 52 8.10 9.81 10.06
C PRO A 52 7.55 10.62 11.25
N LEU A 53 6.29 10.37 11.60
CA LEU A 53 5.73 10.86 12.86
C LEU A 53 6.44 10.18 14.04
N LYS A 54 6.51 10.88 15.17
CA LYS A 54 7.15 10.35 16.39
C LYS A 54 6.56 8.98 16.76
N GLY A 55 7.41 7.98 16.87
CA GLY A 55 7.02 6.61 17.19
C GLY A 55 6.60 5.75 16.02
N HIS A 56 6.60 6.30 14.79
CA HIS A 56 6.30 5.57 13.55
C HIS A 56 7.56 5.34 12.71
N GLY A 57 7.51 4.34 11.82
CA GLY A 57 8.55 4.12 10.83
C GLY A 57 8.43 5.07 9.64
N LEU A 58 9.45 5.10 8.80
CA LEU A 58 9.47 5.89 7.56
C LEU A 58 8.36 5.47 6.58
N TYR A 59 7.92 4.23 6.66
CA TYR A 59 6.87 3.64 5.84
C TYR A 59 6.03 2.66 6.64
N GLU A 60 4.80 2.47 6.19
CA GLU A 60 3.93 1.40 6.66
C GLU A 60 3.95 0.24 5.65
N TYR A 61 4.02 -0.99 6.15
CA TYR A 61 4.04 -2.20 5.34
C TYR A 61 2.76 -3.01 5.53
N THR A 62 2.19 -3.48 4.41
CA THR A 62 1.07 -4.41 4.45
C THR A 62 1.12 -5.38 3.27
N ARG A 63 0.34 -6.45 3.38
CA ARG A 63 0.03 -7.34 2.27
C ARG A 63 -1.43 -7.15 1.86
N ILE A 64 -1.69 -7.27 0.57
CA ILE A 64 -3.02 -7.15 -0.01
C ILE A 64 -3.28 -8.40 -0.83
N HIS A 65 -4.43 -9.03 -0.61
CA HIS A 65 -4.94 -10.10 -1.45
C HIS A 65 -5.97 -9.53 -2.44
N ASN A 66 -5.97 -10.03 -3.67
CA ASN A 66 -7.04 -9.74 -4.62
C ASN A 66 -8.02 -10.92 -4.64
N ILE A 67 -9.22 -10.69 -4.12
CA ILE A 67 -10.27 -11.71 -4.06
C ILE A 67 -11.43 -11.24 -4.96
N ASN A 68 -11.61 -11.89 -6.11
CA ASN A 68 -12.66 -11.55 -7.06
C ASN A 68 -12.69 -10.05 -7.43
N GLY A 69 -11.50 -9.47 -7.69
CA GLY A 69 -11.34 -8.05 -8.02
C GLY A 69 -11.36 -7.09 -6.82
N ARG A 70 -11.65 -7.57 -5.62
CA ARG A 70 -11.63 -6.75 -4.40
C ARG A 70 -10.27 -6.85 -3.69
N LYS A 71 -9.73 -5.72 -3.30
CA LYS A 71 -8.49 -5.65 -2.50
C LYS A 71 -8.83 -5.86 -1.03
N VAL A 72 -8.27 -6.91 -0.42
CA VAL A 72 -8.45 -7.23 1.00
C VAL A 72 -7.08 -7.15 1.67
N HIS A 73 -6.97 -6.29 2.68
CA HIS A 73 -5.74 -6.14 3.45
C HIS A 73 -5.53 -7.34 4.37
N ASP A 74 -4.28 -7.79 4.47
CA ASP A 74 -3.86 -8.79 5.45
C ASP A 74 -4.02 -8.18 6.86
N PRO A 75 -4.77 -8.81 7.77
CA PRO A 75 -4.93 -8.31 9.13
C PRO A 75 -3.64 -8.43 9.96
N LYS A 76 -2.69 -9.28 9.56
CA LYS A 76 -1.41 -9.43 10.26
C LYS A 76 -0.55 -8.20 10.10
N ARG A 77 0.11 -7.82 11.19
CA ARG A 77 1.10 -6.75 11.22
C ARG A 77 2.50 -7.30 11.31
N LEU A 78 3.43 -6.62 10.67
CA LEU A 78 4.85 -6.92 10.78
C LEU A 78 5.47 -6.00 11.84
N GLU A 79 5.74 -6.55 13.03
CA GLU A 79 6.36 -5.82 14.13
C GLU A 79 7.76 -6.34 14.37
N LYS A 80 8.75 -5.45 14.33
CA LYS A 80 10.18 -5.79 14.55
C LYS A 80 10.65 -7.01 13.73
N GLY A 81 10.22 -7.10 12.48
CA GLY A 81 10.58 -8.17 11.56
C GLY A 81 9.85 -9.50 11.80
N LYS A 82 8.86 -9.55 12.67
CA LYS A 82 8.05 -10.74 12.94
C LYS A 82 6.57 -10.45 12.67
N TRP A 83 5.90 -11.40 12.05
CA TRP A 83 4.45 -11.35 11.90
C TRP A 83 3.77 -11.60 13.24
N ASP A 84 2.75 -10.81 13.56
CA ASP A 84 1.91 -11.06 14.71
C ASP A 84 1.12 -12.38 14.54
N LYS A 85 0.44 -12.81 15.62
CA LYS A 85 -0.33 -14.06 15.64
C LYS A 85 -1.78 -13.88 15.19
N THR A 86 -2.16 -12.72 14.65
CA THR A 86 -3.52 -12.47 14.16
C THR A 86 -3.91 -13.51 13.10
N PRO A 87 -5.05 -14.20 13.24
CA PRO A 87 -5.51 -15.14 12.24
C PRO A 87 -5.69 -14.47 10.87
N ASN A 88 -5.24 -15.15 9.83
CA ASN A 88 -5.47 -14.71 8.45
C ASN A 88 -6.01 -15.87 7.61
N PRO A 89 -7.34 -16.06 7.56
CA PRO A 89 -7.97 -17.15 6.83
C PRO A 89 -7.61 -17.18 5.35
N ILE A 90 -7.42 -16.02 4.72
CA ILE A 90 -7.05 -15.92 3.29
C ILE A 90 -5.63 -16.46 3.07
N TYR A 91 -4.70 -16.08 3.93
CA TYR A 91 -3.33 -16.58 3.84
C TYR A 91 -3.22 -18.06 4.17
N ASP A 92 -4.00 -18.53 5.13
CA ASP A 92 -4.08 -19.95 5.48
C ASP A 92 -4.66 -20.77 4.33
N TYR A 93 -5.70 -20.27 3.66
CA TYR A 93 -6.26 -20.85 2.44
C TYR A 93 -5.24 -20.86 1.29
N TYR A 94 -4.57 -19.75 1.04
CA TYR A 94 -3.48 -19.67 0.07
C TYR A 94 -2.42 -20.76 0.30
N ASN A 95 -1.97 -20.93 1.54
CA ASN A 95 -1.00 -21.98 1.88
C ASN A 95 -1.57 -23.39 1.75
N SER A 96 -2.88 -23.59 2.00
CA SER A 96 -3.52 -24.88 1.83
C SER A 96 -3.56 -25.31 0.36
N LEU A 97 -3.82 -24.38 -0.56
CA LEU A 97 -3.81 -24.65 -2.00
C LEU A 97 -2.44 -25.15 -2.50
N TRP A 98 -1.36 -24.56 -2.01
CA TRP A 98 -0.02 -25.06 -2.34
C TRP A 98 0.22 -26.46 -1.81
N ARG A 99 -0.20 -26.76 -0.57
CA ARG A 99 -0.09 -28.11 0.00
C ARG A 99 -0.89 -29.14 -0.78
N GLU A 100 -2.10 -28.78 -1.24
CA GLU A 100 -2.91 -29.69 -2.08
C GLU A 100 -2.30 -29.86 -3.49
N ALA A 101 -1.70 -28.80 -4.05
CA ALA A 101 -0.96 -28.93 -5.31
C ALA A 101 0.22 -29.90 -5.18
N ASP A 102 1.01 -29.80 -4.12
CA ASP A 102 2.15 -30.69 -3.86
C ASP A 102 1.69 -32.15 -3.67
N LYS A 103 0.55 -32.39 -3.00
CA LYS A 103 -0.02 -33.72 -2.85
C LYS A 103 -0.46 -34.31 -4.21
N ALA A 104 -1.12 -33.49 -5.03
CA ALA A 104 -1.56 -33.88 -6.36
C ALA A 104 -0.37 -34.19 -7.28
N GLU A 105 0.70 -33.42 -7.22
CA GLU A 105 1.94 -33.74 -7.97
C GLU A 105 2.57 -35.08 -7.55
N LYS A 106 2.65 -35.32 -6.24
CA LYS A 106 3.20 -36.59 -5.71
C LYS A 106 2.35 -37.80 -6.09
N SER A 107 1.03 -37.63 -6.28
CA SER A 107 0.13 -38.69 -6.77
C SER A 107 0.10 -38.81 -8.29
N GLY A 108 0.83 -37.99 -9.04
CA GLY A 108 0.88 -38.01 -10.51
C GLY A 108 -0.27 -37.24 -11.19
N ASP A 109 -1.19 -36.63 -10.44
CA ASP A 109 -2.32 -35.89 -11.00
C ASP A 109 -1.90 -34.43 -11.30
N LYS A 110 -1.21 -34.25 -12.43
CA LYS A 110 -0.69 -32.96 -12.88
C LYS A 110 -1.81 -31.91 -13.13
N ASN A 111 -2.96 -32.36 -13.65
CA ASN A 111 -4.08 -31.47 -13.95
C ASN A 111 -4.65 -30.85 -12.67
N LYS A 112 -4.84 -31.67 -11.65
CA LYS A 112 -5.32 -31.21 -10.34
C LYS A 112 -4.30 -30.30 -9.67
N ALA A 113 -3.01 -30.62 -9.74
CA ALA A 113 -1.94 -29.78 -9.23
C ALA A 113 -1.95 -28.39 -9.87
N GLU A 114 -2.03 -28.29 -11.20
CA GLU A 114 -2.07 -26.99 -11.89
C GLU A 114 -3.33 -26.19 -11.57
N ARG A 115 -4.47 -26.82 -11.36
CA ARG A 115 -5.68 -26.11 -10.90
C ARG A 115 -5.46 -25.44 -9.54
N PHE A 116 -4.92 -26.16 -8.55
CA PHE A 116 -4.62 -25.60 -7.24
C PHE A 116 -3.57 -24.48 -7.31
N LYS A 117 -2.53 -24.66 -8.12
CA LYS A 117 -1.51 -23.61 -8.35
C LYS A 117 -2.10 -22.36 -9.00
N ALA A 118 -2.98 -22.50 -9.98
CA ALA A 118 -3.66 -21.38 -10.63
C ALA A 118 -4.52 -20.59 -9.63
N GLU A 119 -5.28 -21.31 -8.81
CA GLU A 119 -6.09 -20.70 -7.76
C GLU A 119 -5.22 -19.98 -6.72
N ALA A 120 -4.15 -20.62 -6.24
CA ALA A 120 -3.21 -19.99 -5.32
C ALA A 120 -2.58 -18.71 -5.92
N ARG A 121 -2.19 -18.74 -7.20
CA ARG A 121 -1.63 -17.54 -7.88
C ARG A 121 -2.65 -16.41 -7.97
N SER A 122 -3.94 -16.68 -8.12
CA SER A 122 -5.00 -15.67 -8.22
C SER A 122 -5.19 -14.86 -6.93
N ILE A 123 -4.96 -15.50 -5.76
CA ILE A 123 -5.10 -14.89 -4.44
C ILE A 123 -3.75 -14.60 -3.77
N LYS A 124 -2.65 -14.67 -4.51
CA LYS A 124 -1.31 -14.43 -3.99
C LYS A 124 -1.24 -13.07 -3.30
N PRO A 125 -0.64 -12.99 -2.09
CA PRO A 125 -0.46 -11.72 -1.41
C PRO A 125 0.51 -10.81 -2.18
N ILE A 126 0.15 -9.55 -2.29
CA ILE A 126 0.95 -8.49 -2.91
C ILE A 126 1.47 -7.59 -1.81
N GLU A 127 2.78 -7.43 -1.69
CA GLU A 127 3.42 -6.54 -0.74
C GLU A 127 3.23 -5.08 -1.17
N ARG A 128 2.85 -4.22 -0.22
CA ARG A 128 2.72 -2.77 -0.41
C ARG A 128 3.39 -2.02 0.72
N TYR A 129 4.03 -0.94 0.35
CA TYR A 129 4.74 -0.03 1.23
C TYR A 129 4.15 1.37 1.01
N TYR A 130 3.77 2.03 2.09
CA TYR A 130 3.13 3.34 2.06
C TYR A 130 4.05 4.37 2.69
N TYR A 131 4.34 5.42 1.95
CA TYR A 131 5.14 6.56 2.38
C TYR A 131 4.29 7.81 2.40
N ASN A 132 4.50 8.67 3.39
CA ASN A 132 3.98 10.03 3.33
C ASN A 132 4.90 10.89 2.46
N VAL A 133 4.34 11.58 1.49
CA VAL A 133 5.12 12.36 0.52
C VAL A 133 4.47 13.70 0.21
N ILE A 134 5.28 14.65 -0.29
CA ILE A 134 4.81 15.80 -1.04
C ILE A 134 5.13 15.57 -2.50
N ILE A 135 4.17 15.80 -3.38
CA ILE A 135 4.38 15.82 -4.83
C ILE A 135 5.08 17.14 -5.16
N ARG A 136 6.36 17.08 -5.52
CA ARG A 136 7.15 18.25 -5.89
C ARG A 136 6.82 18.74 -7.29
N LYS A 137 6.61 17.77 -8.21
CA LYS A 137 6.21 18.03 -9.58
C LYS A 137 5.53 16.80 -10.18
N MET A 138 4.43 17.01 -10.87
CA MET A 138 3.81 16.00 -11.73
C MET A 138 3.00 16.69 -12.82
N THR A 139 2.72 15.96 -13.91
CA THR A 139 1.73 16.37 -14.92
C THR A 139 0.49 15.53 -14.72
N ASP A 140 -0.67 16.16 -14.57
CA ASP A 140 -1.96 15.47 -14.46
C ASP A 140 -2.45 14.93 -15.82
N ALA A 141 -3.61 14.27 -15.82
CA ALA A 141 -4.19 13.69 -17.02
C ALA A 141 -4.63 14.76 -18.05
N GLU A 142 -4.90 15.97 -17.58
CA GLU A 142 -5.30 17.14 -18.38
C GLU A 142 -4.09 17.91 -18.95
N GLY A 143 -2.87 17.53 -18.57
CA GLY A 143 -1.63 18.18 -19.01
C GLY A 143 -1.18 19.35 -18.13
N ASN A 144 -1.86 19.61 -17.00
CA ASN A 144 -1.47 20.66 -16.09
C ASN A 144 -0.29 20.22 -15.21
N THR A 145 0.64 21.13 -14.94
CA THR A 145 1.74 20.87 -14.02
C THR A 145 1.31 21.20 -12.59
N LEU A 146 1.29 20.18 -11.73
CA LEU A 146 1.07 20.32 -10.29
C LEU A 146 2.43 20.40 -9.57
N THR A 147 2.56 21.34 -8.63
CA THR A 147 3.79 21.52 -7.85
C THR A 147 3.48 21.71 -6.37
N ASN A 148 4.29 21.07 -5.52
CA ASN A 148 4.19 21.15 -4.06
C ASN A 148 2.80 20.78 -3.51
N VAL A 149 2.22 19.71 -4.03
CA VAL A 149 0.90 19.19 -3.62
C VAL A 149 1.07 18.12 -2.55
N GLY A 150 0.34 18.23 -1.48
CA GLY A 150 0.35 17.21 -0.45
C GLY A 150 0.09 17.77 0.95
N PRO A 151 0.22 16.95 2.00
CA PRO A 151 0.76 15.58 1.95
C PRO A 151 -0.12 14.57 1.19
N ARG A 152 0.52 13.53 0.63
CA ARG A 152 -0.12 12.43 -0.08
C ARG A 152 0.50 11.10 0.35
N ILE A 153 -0.21 10.00 0.11
CA ILE A 153 0.26 8.64 0.37
C ILE A 153 0.80 8.06 -0.94
N LEU A 154 2.08 7.76 -0.96
CA LEU A 154 2.72 7.04 -2.06
C LEU A 154 2.66 5.54 -1.76
N SER A 155 1.92 4.78 -2.58
CA SER A 155 1.82 3.33 -2.48
C SER A 155 2.76 2.65 -3.48
N VAL A 156 3.78 1.96 -3.00
CA VAL A 156 4.78 1.32 -3.86
C VAL A 156 4.85 -0.20 -3.65
N GLY A 157 5.28 -0.89 -4.69
CA GLY A 157 5.61 -2.31 -4.61
C GLY A 157 7.02 -2.55 -4.10
N LYS A 158 7.37 -3.83 -3.92
CA LYS A 158 8.66 -4.27 -3.38
C LYS A 158 9.87 -3.74 -4.14
N THR A 159 9.81 -3.65 -5.47
CA THR A 159 10.95 -3.21 -6.29
C THR A 159 11.30 -1.75 -6.00
N LEU A 160 10.32 -0.85 -6.10
CA LEU A 160 10.55 0.57 -5.84
C LEU A 160 10.89 0.82 -4.37
N HIS A 161 10.26 0.09 -3.43
CA HIS A 161 10.64 0.15 -2.03
C HIS A 161 12.12 -0.18 -1.81
N LYS A 162 12.62 -1.27 -2.43
CA LYS A 162 14.04 -1.63 -2.33
C LYS A 162 14.96 -0.54 -2.89
N MET A 163 14.58 0.10 -3.99
CA MET A 163 15.36 1.22 -4.56
C MET A 163 15.42 2.41 -3.60
N ILE A 164 14.30 2.77 -2.98
CA ILE A 164 14.26 3.84 -1.97
C ILE A 164 15.15 3.50 -0.77
N VAL A 165 15.03 2.27 -0.23
CA VAL A 165 15.84 1.84 0.92
C VAL A 165 17.33 1.82 0.56
N ARG A 166 17.70 1.33 -0.63
CA ARG A 166 19.07 1.34 -1.11
C ARG A 166 19.63 2.77 -1.20
N ALA A 167 18.85 3.71 -1.72
CA ALA A 167 19.27 5.11 -1.77
C ALA A 167 19.54 5.69 -0.37
N ILE A 168 18.77 5.28 0.65
CA ILE A 168 18.96 5.75 2.04
C ILE A 168 20.24 5.19 2.67
N VAL A 169 20.42 3.86 2.58
CA VAL A 169 21.49 3.16 3.32
C VAL A 169 22.75 2.92 2.52
N GLY A 170 22.70 3.15 1.20
CA GLY A 170 23.77 2.79 0.28
C GLY A 170 23.87 1.28 0.03
N ASP A 171 24.78 0.90 -0.83
CA ASP A 171 25.20 -0.48 -1.06
C ASP A 171 26.68 -0.52 -1.50
N ASP A 172 27.15 -1.68 -2.00
CA ASP A 172 28.55 -1.86 -2.42
C ASP A 172 28.96 -0.98 -3.62
N VAL A 173 28.01 -0.35 -4.33
CA VAL A 173 28.23 0.44 -5.54
C VAL A 173 27.87 1.91 -5.34
N GLU A 174 26.83 2.20 -4.57
CA GLU A 174 26.28 3.55 -4.37
C GLU A 174 26.43 3.98 -2.91
N GLU A 175 26.91 5.21 -2.70
CA GLU A 175 26.99 5.81 -1.38
C GLU A 175 25.59 6.10 -0.81
N ALA A 176 25.45 5.99 0.51
CA ALA A 176 24.23 6.32 1.22
C ALA A 176 23.90 7.81 1.09
N LEU A 177 22.68 8.14 0.72
CA LEU A 177 22.17 9.53 0.77
C LEU A 177 21.88 9.99 2.20
N GLY A 178 21.78 9.06 3.15
CA GLY A 178 21.48 9.36 4.55
C GLY A 178 20.02 9.78 4.77
N ASP A 179 19.81 10.84 5.54
CA ASP A 179 18.44 11.33 5.82
C ASP A 179 17.84 12.07 4.62
N ILE A 180 17.13 11.31 3.81
CA ILE A 180 16.43 11.80 2.61
C ILE A 180 15.22 12.70 2.95
N THR A 181 14.77 12.69 4.20
CA THR A 181 13.54 13.38 4.65
C THR A 181 13.79 14.78 5.19
N ASP A 182 15.06 15.17 5.37
CA ASP A 182 15.42 16.47 5.90
C ASP A 182 14.82 17.60 5.03
N PRO A 183 14.12 18.58 5.63
CA PRO A 183 13.47 19.66 4.88
C PRO A 183 14.43 20.53 4.05
N LYS A 184 15.70 20.65 4.47
CA LYS A 184 16.70 21.51 3.83
C LYS A 184 17.62 20.73 2.90
N THR A 185 18.09 19.57 3.36
CA THR A 185 19.14 18.77 2.69
C THR A 185 18.64 17.46 2.10
N GLY A 186 17.39 17.08 2.35
CA GLY A 186 16.81 15.85 1.82
C GLY A 186 16.64 15.86 0.30
N TYR A 187 16.30 14.71 -0.25
CA TYR A 187 16.28 14.45 -1.70
C TYR A 187 14.88 14.27 -2.26
N ASP A 188 14.69 14.70 -3.49
CA ASP A 188 13.50 14.43 -4.29
C ASP A 188 13.73 13.18 -5.13
N PHE A 189 12.72 12.31 -5.22
CA PHE A 189 12.75 11.09 -6.01
C PHE A 189 11.91 11.24 -7.27
N ASN A 190 12.46 10.88 -8.42
CA ASN A 190 11.72 10.72 -9.67
C ASN A 190 11.24 9.27 -9.79
N ILE A 191 9.93 9.10 -9.96
CA ILE A 191 9.25 7.81 -10.03
C ILE A 191 8.49 7.70 -11.35
#